data_9a5a2b7e629b41e00fca237d3693942c
#
_entry.id   9a5a2b7e629b41e00fca237d3693942c
#
_cell.length_a   1.000
_cell.length_b   1.000
_cell.length_c   1.000
_cell.angle_alpha   90.00
_cell.angle_beta   90.00
_cell.angle_gamma   90.00
#
_symmetry.space_group_name_H-M   'P 1'
#
loop_
_entity.id
_entity.type
_entity.pdbx_description
1 polymer ?
#
loop_
_entity_poly.entity_id
_entity_poly.type
_entity_poly.pdbx_seq_one_letter_code
_entity_poly.pdbx_strand_id
1 'polypeptide(L)'
;MTHPQDASLAIGIDLGTTNSLISVWQNGEARLIPNALNDNFTPSAVSIDEDGSILVGKPAISRLTTHPQVSASLFKRYMGSKKTFRLGDKTFSSAELSAMVLKSLKADAESYLGHPIKDVVISVPAYFSDEQRKQTRFAAELAELNAVRLINEPTAASMAYGLHTQELGRTLVFDLGGGTFDVSVLEYAFPLIEVHSSAGDNYLGGEDFTQAMVKTCLKAWKLEDSAIPATDLARLYSHAEALKCQPGFPSQSNELVWHWREEEWRIVLDNEEIEAAWLPLMNRIRAPIEQALHDARLKPEQLDHVVLVGGASKMSIIQKLVVRLFGKLPYQHLDADTVVAKGAAVQAACRLREQDIEEVILTDVCPYTLGIKTANDKQNGLFSPILERNTVVPTSRVETFSTGSSGQDNICIAIYQGESPYVDNNVFIDEFTMPIKAKSYKQSIEVRFSYDINGLLEVDVNLPDSGDNFTKVIDRSPTGLSAEQQQKSHQKLQALKIHPRDNLMNRNLLARLEKAWAQTRLEEREQIGFWLRDFEQALAGQYAPAIDETRQRIERYLDEVSR
;
A
#
# COMPACT_ATOMS: atom_id res chain seq x y z
N MET A 1 -10.38 -41.48 6.73
CA MET A 1 -9.83 -40.92 7.98
C MET A 1 -8.65 -40.07 7.56
N THR A 2 -8.87 -38.83 7.27
CA THR A 2 -7.83 -37.82 6.95
C THR A 2 -7.14 -37.46 8.27
N HIS A 3 -5.82 -37.49 8.30
CA HIS A 3 -5.02 -37.07 9.45
C HIS A 3 -5.32 -35.63 9.82
N PRO A 4 -5.45 -35.25 11.11
CA PRO A 4 -5.75 -33.89 11.56
C PRO A 4 -4.54 -32.94 11.48
N GLN A 5 -3.49 -33.25 10.69
CA GLN A 5 -2.20 -32.55 10.73
C GLN A 5 -1.98 -31.50 9.63
N ASP A 6 -2.93 -31.27 8.73
CA ASP A 6 -2.79 -30.30 7.61
C ASP A 6 -3.84 -29.18 7.62
N ALA A 7 -4.39 -28.79 8.76
CA ALA A 7 -5.23 -27.60 8.82
C ALA A 7 -4.35 -26.36 8.66
N SER A 8 -4.41 -25.74 7.49
CA SER A 8 -3.75 -24.46 7.23
C SER A 8 -4.26 -23.40 8.22
N LEU A 9 -3.38 -22.86 9.07
CA LEU A 9 -3.73 -21.86 10.06
C LEU A 9 -3.88 -20.48 9.41
N ALA A 10 -4.89 -19.72 9.80
CA ALA A 10 -5.12 -18.36 9.32
C ALA A 10 -4.26 -17.36 10.12
N ILE A 11 -3.07 -17.07 9.63
CA ILE A 11 -2.07 -16.23 10.29
C ILE A 11 -1.97 -14.88 9.60
N GLY A 12 -2.06 -13.80 10.39
CA GLY A 12 -1.84 -12.43 9.96
C GLY A 12 -0.62 -11.82 10.66
N ILE A 13 0.19 -11.09 9.92
CA ILE A 13 1.36 -10.38 10.44
C ILE A 13 1.22 -8.91 10.07
N ASP A 14 1.38 -8.05 11.07
CA ASP A 14 1.67 -6.64 10.88
C ASP A 14 3.18 -6.44 11.01
N LEU A 15 3.86 -6.23 9.89
CA LEU A 15 5.28 -5.92 9.86
C LEU A 15 5.46 -4.40 9.94
N GLY A 16 5.43 -3.84 11.15
CA GLY A 16 5.49 -2.40 11.36
C GLY A 16 6.91 -1.80 11.34
N THR A 17 7.01 -0.48 11.18
CA THR A 17 8.30 0.23 11.23
C THR A 17 8.91 0.24 12.63
N THR A 18 8.07 0.39 13.66
CA THR A 18 8.49 0.46 15.08
C THR A 18 8.22 -0.84 15.80
N ASN A 19 7.02 -1.38 15.67
CA ASN A 19 6.59 -2.64 16.27
C ASN A 19 6.00 -3.55 15.21
N SER A 20 6.22 -4.84 15.37
CA SER A 20 5.58 -5.89 14.56
C SER A 20 4.74 -6.80 15.45
N LEU A 21 3.63 -7.29 14.90
CA LEU A 21 2.69 -8.14 15.60
C LEU A 21 2.32 -9.33 14.74
N ILE A 22 1.98 -10.44 15.41
CA ILE A 22 1.43 -11.62 14.74
C ILE A 22 0.11 -12.02 15.40
N SER A 23 -0.82 -12.47 14.59
CA SER A 23 -2.15 -12.85 15.03
C SER A 23 -2.63 -14.11 14.32
N VAL A 24 -3.57 -14.79 14.94
CA VAL A 24 -4.22 -15.99 14.41
C VAL A 24 -5.74 -15.84 14.50
N TRP A 25 -6.45 -16.35 13.52
CA TRP A 25 -7.90 -16.52 13.59
C TRP A 25 -8.23 -17.85 14.25
N GLN A 26 -8.92 -17.80 15.38
CA GLN A 26 -9.36 -18.97 16.13
C GLN A 26 -10.70 -18.70 16.81
N ASN A 27 -11.61 -19.68 16.77
CA ASN A 27 -12.90 -19.63 17.46
C ASN A 27 -13.75 -18.39 17.10
N GLY A 28 -13.74 -17.98 15.81
CA GLY A 28 -14.53 -16.85 15.35
C GLY A 28 -13.95 -15.47 15.65
N GLU A 29 -12.70 -15.38 16.12
CA GLU A 29 -12.05 -14.10 16.40
C GLU A 29 -10.56 -14.07 16.05
N ALA A 30 -10.05 -12.86 15.76
CA ALA A 30 -8.62 -12.62 15.55
C ALA A 30 -7.93 -12.35 16.89
N ARG A 31 -6.99 -13.21 17.26
CA ARG A 31 -6.22 -13.14 18.53
C ARG A 31 -4.76 -12.83 18.25
N LEU A 32 -4.19 -11.92 19.02
CA LEU A 32 -2.75 -11.67 19.00
C LEU A 32 -2.01 -12.83 19.64
N ILE A 33 -0.85 -13.15 19.08
CA ILE A 33 0.06 -14.15 19.61
C ILE A 33 1.17 -13.40 20.37
N PRO A 34 1.33 -13.66 21.68
CA PRO A 34 2.39 -13.04 22.46
C PRO A 34 3.76 -13.62 22.11
N ASN A 35 4.79 -12.78 22.20
CA ASN A 35 6.18 -13.20 22.06
C ASN A 35 6.71 -13.94 23.30
N ALA A 36 7.94 -14.40 23.25
CA ALA A 36 8.59 -15.11 24.36
C ALA A 36 8.68 -14.30 25.68
N LEU A 37 8.51 -12.98 25.63
CA LEU A 37 8.44 -12.10 26.79
C LEU A 37 7.00 -11.87 27.29
N ASN A 38 6.03 -12.61 26.76
CA ASN A 38 4.60 -12.47 27.04
C ASN A 38 4.06 -11.06 26.69
N ASP A 39 4.58 -10.47 25.63
CA ASP A 39 4.14 -9.19 25.08
C ASP A 39 3.62 -9.38 23.66
N ASN A 40 2.53 -8.69 23.31
CA ASN A 40 1.97 -8.74 21.97
C ASN A 40 2.80 -7.95 20.93
N PHE A 41 3.65 -7.04 21.41
CA PHE A 41 4.48 -6.19 20.57
C PHE A 41 5.91 -6.70 20.51
N THR A 42 6.40 -6.95 19.32
CA THR A 42 7.81 -7.22 19.05
C THR A 42 8.41 -6.01 18.33
N PRO A 43 9.20 -5.18 19.04
CA PRO A 43 9.88 -4.06 18.39
C PRO A 43 10.64 -4.48 17.15
N SER A 44 10.51 -3.71 16.06
CA SER A 44 11.19 -3.93 14.79
C SER A 44 12.66 -3.46 14.88
N ALA A 45 13.40 -4.10 15.76
CA ALA A 45 14.81 -3.83 16.02
C ALA A 45 15.62 -5.12 16.03
N VAL A 46 16.86 -5.04 15.56
CA VAL A 46 17.80 -6.17 15.46
C VAL A 46 19.14 -5.73 16.04
N SER A 47 19.79 -6.60 16.81
CA SER A 47 21.17 -6.42 17.28
C SER A 47 21.94 -7.71 17.13
N ILE A 48 23.26 -7.62 16.96
CA ILE A 48 24.16 -8.77 16.97
C ILE A 48 24.88 -8.78 18.31
N ASP A 49 24.84 -9.91 19.01
CA ASP A 49 25.54 -10.09 20.28
C ASP A 49 27.01 -10.45 20.06
N GLU A 50 27.80 -10.47 21.15
CA GLU A 50 29.24 -10.76 21.09
C GLU A 50 29.55 -12.18 20.60
N ASP A 51 28.66 -13.14 20.85
CA ASP A 51 28.76 -14.53 20.37
C ASP A 51 28.27 -14.70 18.93
N GLY A 52 27.81 -13.59 18.27
CA GLY A 52 27.26 -13.59 16.92
C GLY A 52 25.79 -13.96 16.83
N SER A 53 25.10 -14.18 17.95
CA SER A 53 23.66 -14.44 17.99
C SER A 53 22.88 -13.18 17.61
N ILE A 54 21.68 -13.40 17.03
CA ILE A 54 20.80 -12.32 16.60
C ILE A 54 19.75 -12.08 17.69
N LEU A 55 19.70 -10.87 18.20
CA LEU A 55 18.69 -10.40 19.14
C LEU A 55 17.65 -9.59 18.38
N VAL A 56 16.38 -9.86 18.63
CA VAL A 56 15.22 -9.16 18.04
C VAL A 56 14.31 -8.60 19.13
N GLY A 57 13.64 -7.50 18.86
CA GLY A 57 12.65 -6.95 19.75
C GLY A 57 13.23 -6.15 20.91
N LYS A 58 12.66 -6.28 22.12
CA LYS A 58 13.06 -5.53 23.31
C LYS A 58 14.56 -5.63 23.65
N PRO A 59 15.21 -6.81 23.57
CA PRO A 59 16.66 -6.90 23.78
C PRO A 59 17.45 -6.03 22.80
N ALA A 60 17.04 -6.01 21.52
CA ALA A 60 17.70 -5.18 20.51
C ALA A 60 17.47 -3.68 20.74
N ILE A 61 16.26 -3.27 21.14
CA ILE A 61 15.95 -1.86 21.53
C ILE A 61 16.86 -1.38 22.65
N SER A 62 17.07 -2.18 23.69
CA SER A 62 17.97 -1.83 24.79
C SER A 62 19.40 -1.62 24.30
N ARG A 63 19.83 -2.38 23.30
CA ARG A 63 21.16 -2.28 22.71
C ARG A 63 21.34 -1.11 21.74
N LEU A 64 20.27 -0.53 21.21
CA LEU A 64 20.37 0.71 20.42
C LEU A 64 21.03 1.85 21.20
N THR A 65 20.83 1.91 22.52
CA THR A 65 21.42 2.94 23.39
C THR A 65 22.79 2.56 23.96
N THR A 66 23.11 1.28 24.04
CA THR A 66 24.38 0.80 24.63
C THR A 66 25.38 0.32 23.58
N HIS A 67 24.89 -0.28 22.49
CA HIS A 67 25.70 -0.87 21.41
C HIS A 67 25.14 -0.47 20.04
N PRO A 68 25.00 0.82 19.73
CA PRO A 68 24.38 1.29 18.48
C PRO A 68 25.11 0.81 17.23
N GLN A 69 26.41 0.54 17.32
CA GLN A 69 27.25 0.07 16.19
C GLN A 69 26.94 -1.36 15.72
N VAL A 70 26.21 -2.15 16.54
CA VAL A 70 25.80 -3.53 16.23
C VAL A 70 24.28 -3.70 16.26
N SER A 71 23.53 -2.59 16.28
CA SER A 71 22.08 -2.56 16.41
C SER A 71 21.44 -1.71 15.32
N ALA A 72 20.26 -2.08 14.85
CA ALA A 72 19.48 -1.32 13.87
C ALA A 72 18.00 -1.35 14.18
N SER A 73 17.32 -0.26 13.86
CA SER A 73 15.87 -0.11 13.87
C SER A 73 15.42 0.74 12.68
N LEU A 74 14.12 0.95 12.51
CA LEU A 74 13.53 1.80 11.46
C LEU A 74 13.90 1.39 10.03
N PHE A 75 14.43 0.20 9.84
CA PHE A 75 14.91 -0.27 8.54
C PHE A 75 13.77 -0.47 7.53
N LYS A 76 12.52 -0.73 7.96
CA LYS A 76 11.36 -0.84 7.05
C LYS A 76 11.16 0.43 6.21
N ARG A 77 11.49 1.62 6.72
CA ARG A 77 11.43 2.89 5.95
C ARG A 77 12.29 2.88 4.68
N TYR A 78 13.29 2.04 4.65
CA TYR A 78 14.24 1.92 3.53
C TYR A 78 14.03 0.65 2.70
N MET A 79 12.88 -0.01 2.89
CA MET A 79 12.47 -1.13 2.04
C MET A 79 12.44 -0.67 0.58
N GLY A 80 12.96 -1.48 -0.32
CA GLY A 80 13.05 -1.14 -1.75
C GLY A 80 14.17 -0.17 -2.12
N SER A 81 14.91 0.38 -1.14
CA SER A 81 16.04 1.27 -1.40
C SER A 81 17.37 0.52 -1.40
N LYS A 82 18.42 1.18 -1.90
CA LYS A 82 19.81 0.67 -1.87
C LYS A 82 20.52 0.89 -0.53
N LYS A 83 19.83 1.45 0.47
CA LYS A 83 20.41 1.69 1.79
C LYS A 83 20.75 0.37 2.47
N THR A 84 21.92 0.30 3.03
CA THR A 84 22.38 -0.83 3.85
C THR A 84 22.65 -0.38 5.29
N PHE A 85 22.57 -1.33 6.20
CA PHE A 85 22.79 -1.15 7.63
C PHE A 85 24.01 -1.96 8.03
N ARG A 86 24.99 -1.28 8.63
CA ARG A 86 26.19 -1.93 9.13
C ARG A 86 26.00 -2.27 10.61
N LEU A 87 26.09 -3.56 10.95
CA LEU A 87 26.06 -4.07 12.31
C LEU A 87 27.39 -4.78 12.57
N GLY A 88 28.31 -4.09 13.21
CA GLY A 88 29.69 -4.55 13.41
C GLY A 88 30.46 -4.64 12.09
N ASP A 89 30.88 -5.84 11.75
CA ASP A 89 31.60 -6.18 10.50
C ASP A 89 30.66 -6.59 9.36
N LYS A 90 29.38 -6.83 9.67
CA LYS A 90 28.36 -7.30 8.70
C LYS A 90 27.51 -6.15 8.17
N THR A 91 27.03 -6.31 6.96
CA THR A 91 26.15 -5.33 6.29
C THR A 91 24.87 -6.03 5.83
N PHE A 92 23.74 -5.42 6.10
CA PHE A 92 22.41 -5.96 5.82
C PHE A 92 21.56 -4.96 5.05
N SER A 93 20.70 -5.48 4.17
CA SER A 93 19.61 -4.73 3.56
C SER A 93 18.41 -4.61 4.51
N SER A 94 17.48 -3.74 4.17
CA SER A 94 16.20 -3.63 4.91
C SER A 94 15.41 -4.93 4.90
N ALA A 95 15.41 -5.66 3.78
CA ALA A 95 14.72 -6.94 3.67
C ALA A 95 15.32 -8.02 4.57
N GLU A 96 16.66 -8.10 4.67
CA GLU A 96 17.33 -9.06 5.55
C GLU A 96 17.06 -8.79 7.02
N LEU A 97 17.06 -7.52 7.44
CA LEU A 97 16.71 -7.15 8.83
C LEU A 97 15.23 -7.43 9.13
N SER A 98 14.34 -7.13 8.16
CA SER A 98 12.92 -7.48 8.29
C SER A 98 12.69 -8.99 8.37
N ALA A 99 13.47 -9.78 7.64
CA ALA A 99 13.42 -11.24 7.72
C ALA A 99 13.79 -11.77 9.11
N MET A 100 14.74 -11.14 9.80
CA MET A 100 15.08 -11.50 11.18
C MET A 100 13.92 -11.26 12.14
N VAL A 101 13.18 -10.15 11.97
CA VAL A 101 11.96 -9.88 12.73
C VAL A 101 10.88 -10.91 12.41
N LEU A 102 10.65 -11.22 11.14
CA LEU A 102 9.68 -12.22 10.71
C LEU A 102 10.02 -13.62 11.24
N LYS A 103 11.31 -14.00 11.28
CA LYS A 103 11.76 -15.26 11.90
C LYS A 103 11.44 -15.32 13.39
N SER A 104 11.61 -14.22 14.11
CA SER A 104 11.25 -14.13 15.52
C SER A 104 9.75 -14.32 15.73
N LEU A 105 8.92 -13.59 14.97
CA LEU A 105 7.46 -13.72 15.01
C LEU A 105 7.00 -15.15 14.65
N LYS A 106 7.64 -15.78 13.67
CA LYS A 106 7.39 -17.17 13.29
C LYS A 106 7.64 -18.11 14.46
N ALA A 107 8.81 -17.98 15.10
CA ALA A 107 9.19 -18.84 16.24
C ALA A 107 8.23 -18.66 17.43
N ASP A 108 7.82 -17.43 17.73
CA ASP A 108 6.83 -17.12 18.76
C ASP A 108 5.48 -17.79 18.44
N ALA A 109 5.03 -17.69 17.19
CA ALA A 109 3.77 -18.27 16.74
C ALA A 109 3.80 -19.81 16.77
N GLU A 110 4.87 -20.43 16.29
CA GLU A 110 5.04 -21.89 16.34
C GLU A 110 5.10 -22.42 17.77
N SER A 111 5.76 -21.68 18.66
CA SER A 111 5.78 -22.01 20.10
C SER A 111 4.40 -21.92 20.74
N TYR A 112 3.64 -20.86 20.42
CA TYR A 112 2.31 -20.62 20.96
C TYR A 112 1.27 -21.63 20.44
N LEU A 113 1.31 -21.92 19.14
CA LEU A 113 0.34 -22.79 18.46
C LEU A 113 0.67 -24.29 18.59
N GLY A 114 1.95 -24.61 18.87
CA GLY A 114 2.43 -26.01 18.91
C GLY A 114 2.56 -26.65 17.52
N HIS A 115 2.48 -25.87 16.45
CA HIS A 115 2.54 -26.32 15.07
C HIS A 115 3.40 -25.38 14.20
N PRO A 116 4.11 -25.90 13.20
CA PRO A 116 4.83 -25.05 12.24
C PRO A 116 3.86 -24.19 11.44
N ILE A 117 4.26 -22.96 11.14
CA ILE A 117 3.53 -22.05 10.25
C ILE A 117 4.31 -21.80 8.97
N LYS A 118 3.61 -21.65 7.86
CA LYS A 118 4.21 -21.35 6.56
C LYS A 118 3.47 -20.26 5.82
N ASP A 119 2.16 -20.42 5.63
CA ASP A 119 1.33 -19.49 4.89
C ASP A 119 0.85 -18.36 5.80
N VAL A 120 1.11 -17.11 5.38
CA VAL A 120 0.77 -15.92 6.15
C VAL A 120 0.22 -14.82 5.25
N VAL A 121 -0.62 -13.95 5.82
CA VAL A 121 -0.96 -12.65 5.23
C VAL A 121 -0.14 -11.59 5.94
N ILE A 122 0.57 -10.74 5.18
CA ILE A 122 1.43 -9.69 5.74
C ILE A 122 0.88 -8.33 5.33
N SER A 123 0.76 -7.39 6.30
CA SER A 123 0.37 -6.02 6.02
C SER A 123 1.52 -5.21 5.43
N VAL A 124 1.16 -4.26 4.57
CA VAL A 124 2.09 -3.28 3.99
C VAL A 124 1.39 -1.91 3.92
N PRO A 125 2.12 -0.80 4.02
CA PRO A 125 1.57 0.52 3.75
C PRO A 125 0.85 0.56 2.40
N ALA A 126 -0.30 1.26 2.34
CA ALA A 126 -1.08 1.33 1.10
C ALA A 126 -0.27 1.99 -0.02
N TYR A 127 0.55 2.98 0.33
CA TYR A 127 1.38 3.75 -0.59
C TYR A 127 2.78 3.16 -0.84
N PHE A 128 2.97 1.84 -0.54
CA PHE A 128 4.20 1.13 -0.91
C PHE A 128 4.29 0.95 -2.43
N SER A 129 5.44 1.29 -2.99
CA SER A 129 5.77 1.01 -4.37
C SER A 129 5.86 -0.49 -4.63
N ASP A 130 5.82 -0.88 -5.90
CA ASP A 130 6.00 -2.27 -6.33
C ASP A 130 7.31 -2.87 -5.78
N GLU A 131 8.43 -2.14 -5.83
CA GLU A 131 9.72 -2.59 -5.30
C GLU A 131 9.67 -2.82 -3.77
N GLN A 132 9.01 -1.95 -3.01
CA GLN A 132 8.86 -2.13 -1.56
C GLN A 132 8.02 -3.38 -1.22
N ARG A 133 6.96 -3.64 -1.99
CA ARG A 133 6.12 -4.85 -1.84
C ARG A 133 6.92 -6.13 -2.15
N LYS A 134 7.72 -6.13 -3.20
CA LYS A 134 8.60 -7.25 -3.58
C LYS A 134 9.64 -7.54 -2.50
N GLN A 135 10.29 -6.50 -1.99
CA GLN A 135 11.27 -6.64 -0.91
C GLN A 135 10.62 -7.16 0.39
N THR A 136 9.35 -6.83 0.64
CA THR A 136 8.60 -7.39 1.77
C THR A 136 8.33 -8.88 1.59
N ARG A 137 7.98 -9.34 0.38
CA ARG A 137 7.87 -10.77 0.08
C ARG A 137 9.19 -11.49 0.22
N PHE A 138 10.25 -10.90 -0.31
CA PHE A 138 11.59 -11.46 -0.19
C PHE A 138 12.01 -11.61 1.28
N ALA A 139 11.69 -10.64 2.13
CA ALA A 139 11.90 -10.76 3.58
C ALA A 139 11.13 -11.95 4.18
N ALA A 140 9.90 -12.19 3.75
CA ALA A 140 9.12 -13.35 4.19
C ALA A 140 9.76 -14.68 3.73
N GLU A 141 10.20 -14.76 2.48
CA GLU A 141 10.90 -15.95 1.94
C GLU A 141 12.19 -16.25 2.72
N LEU A 142 13.00 -15.23 3.02
CA LEU A 142 14.19 -15.36 3.87
C LEU A 142 13.84 -15.84 5.30
N ALA A 143 12.63 -15.57 5.77
CA ALA A 143 12.10 -16.06 7.03
C ALA A 143 11.43 -17.45 6.90
N GLU A 144 11.51 -18.08 5.72
CA GLU A 144 10.84 -19.36 5.40
C GLU A 144 9.32 -19.29 5.60
N LEU A 145 8.74 -18.10 5.34
CA LEU A 145 7.31 -17.85 5.30
C LEU A 145 6.87 -17.65 3.85
N ASN A 146 5.68 -18.12 3.54
CA ASN A 146 5.02 -17.87 2.27
C ASN A 146 3.99 -16.76 2.45
N ALA A 147 4.32 -15.54 2.00
CA ALA A 147 3.38 -14.43 1.99
C ALA A 147 2.32 -14.65 0.91
N VAL A 148 1.30 -15.45 1.23
CA VAL A 148 0.21 -15.82 0.30
C VAL A 148 -0.60 -14.61 -0.16
N ARG A 149 -0.59 -13.52 0.62
CA ARG A 149 -1.12 -12.22 0.27
C ARG A 149 -0.38 -11.11 1.01
N LEU A 150 -0.12 -9.99 0.32
CA LEU A 150 0.14 -8.70 0.94
C LEU A 150 -1.18 -7.93 1.00
N ILE A 151 -1.53 -7.41 2.16
CA ILE A 151 -2.73 -6.59 2.37
C ILE A 151 -2.32 -5.19 2.76
N ASN A 152 -3.00 -4.17 2.23
CA ASN A 152 -2.75 -2.79 2.64
C ASN A 152 -3.16 -2.56 4.10
N GLU A 153 -2.34 -1.85 4.88
CA GLU A 153 -2.58 -1.58 6.31
C GLU A 153 -3.98 -0.98 6.58
N PRO A 154 -4.43 0.07 5.86
CA PRO A 154 -5.78 0.60 6.04
C PRO A 154 -6.88 -0.40 5.66
N THR A 155 -6.63 -1.25 4.68
CA THR A 155 -7.55 -2.30 4.26
C THR A 155 -7.64 -3.40 5.32
N ALA A 156 -6.52 -3.80 5.92
CA ALA A 156 -6.51 -4.75 7.03
C ALA A 156 -7.26 -4.17 8.25
N ALA A 157 -6.97 -2.92 8.61
CA ALA A 157 -7.70 -2.24 9.69
C ALA A 157 -9.21 -2.26 9.43
N SER A 158 -9.62 -1.97 8.20
CA SER A 158 -11.04 -1.97 7.79
C SER A 158 -11.70 -3.32 7.95
N MET A 159 -11.01 -4.42 7.67
CA MET A 159 -11.55 -5.77 7.87
C MET A 159 -11.78 -6.07 9.35
N ALA A 160 -10.87 -5.64 10.23
CA ALA A 160 -11.08 -5.79 11.66
C ALA A 160 -12.25 -4.93 12.17
N TYR A 161 -12.42 -3.72 11.65
CA TYR A 161 -13.56 -2.86 12.00
C TYR A 161 -14.88 -3.39 11.42
N GLY A 162 -14.91 -3.83 10.17
CA GLY A 162 -16.12 -4.27 9.48
C GLY A 162 -16.80 -5.47 10.12
N LEU A 163 -16.05 -6.37 10.77
CA LEU A 163 -16.61 -7.49 11.53
C LEU A 163 -17.36 -7.04 12.81
N HIS A 164 -17.07 -5.83 13.30
CA HIS A 164 -17.64 -5.36 14.56
C HIS A 164 -18.81 -4.40 14.39
N THR A 165 -18.95 -3.73 13.23
CA THR A 165 -19.86 -2.59 13.13
C THR A 165 -21.05 -2.79 12.21
N GLN A 166 -21.06 -3.64 11.22
CA GLN A 166 -22.14 -3.73 10.18
C GLN A 166 -22.68 -2.34 9.71
N GLU A 167 -21.99 -1.24 10.08
CA GLU A 167 -22.39 0.11 9.73
C GLU A 167 -22.02 0.39 8.29
N LEU A 168 -22.98 0.84 7.51
CA LEU A 168 -22.77 1.33 6.15
C LEU A 168 -22.20 2.73 6.21
N GLY A 169 -21.29 3.08 5.31
CA GLY A 169 -20.84 4.46 5.21
C GLY A 169 -19.43 4.65 4.66
N ARG A 170 -19.09 5.92 4.46
CA ARG A 170 -17.80 6.37 3.94
C ARG A 170 -16.86 6.66 5.07
N THR A 171 -15.77 5.96 5.09
CA THR A 171 -14.78 6.00 6.16
C THR A 171 -13.43 6.47 5.62
N LEU A 172 -12.81 7.41 6.31
CA LEU A 172 -11.42 7.73 6.09
C LEU A 172 -10.57 7.01 7.15
N VAL A 173 -9.66 6.17 6.71
CA VAL A 173 -8.64 5.55 7.55
C VAL A 173 -7.40 6.43 7.50
N PHE A 174 -6.99 6.94 8.66
CA PHE A 174 -5.82 7.77 8.86
C PHE A 174 -4.79 6.93 9.61
N ASP A 175 -3.80 6.44 8.90
CA ASP A 175 -2.76 5.57 9.45
C ASP A 175 -1.44 6.33 9.58
N LEU A 176 -1.09 6.72 10.81
CA LEU A 176 0.19 7.34 11.13
C LEU A 176 0.98 6.41 12.05
N GLY A 177 1.84 5.63 11.43
CA GLY A 177 2.78 4.74 12.10
C GLY A 177 4.04 5.45 12.60
N GLY A 178 5.06 4.66 12.96
CA GLY A 178 6.36 5.21 13.36
C GLY A 178 7.16 5.80 12.21
N GLY A 179 6.95 5.36 10.97
CA GLY A 179 7.77 5.76 9.83
C GLY A 179 7.04 6.10 8.55
N THR A 180 5.77 5.78 8.44
CA THR A 180 4.92 6.01 7.26
C THR A 180 3.63 6.68 7.67
N PHE A 181 3.05 7.44 6.75
CA PHE A 181 1.73 8.01 6.83
C PHE A 181 0.92 7.59 5.61
N ASP A 182 -0.21 6.94 5.84
CA ASP A 182 -1.16 6.54 4.81
C ASP A 182 -2.56 7.08 5.13
N VAL A 183 -3.29 7.45 4.11
CA VAL A 183 -4.69 7.82 4.20
C VAL A 183 -5.47 7.14 3.09
N SER A 184 -6.56 6.45 3.45
CA SER A 184 -7.42 5.78 2.49
C SER A 184 -8.87 6.14 2.73
N VAL A 185 -9.62 6.33 1.67
CA VAL A 185 -11.07 6.52 1.68
C VAL A 185 -11.73 5.23 1.24
N LEU A 186 -12.60 4.70 2.10
CA LEU A 186 -13.30 3.45 1.88
C LEU A 186 -14.81 3.65 2.02
N GLU A 187 -15.57 2.80 1.35
CA GLU A 187 -17.02 2.68 1.52
C GLU A 187 -17.37 1.27 1.97
N TYR A 188 -18.14 1.20 3.06
CA TYR A 188 -18.68 -0.06 3.58
C TYR A 188 -20.10 -0.23 3.07
N ALA A 189 -20.32 -1.24 2.26
CA ALA A 189 -21.63 -1.66 1.78
C ALA A 189 -21.74 -3.19 1.93
N PHE A 190 -21.78 -3.64 3.19
CA PHE A 190 -21.68 -5.07 3.55
C PHE A 190 -22.46 -5.99 2.57
N PRO A 191 -21.85 -7.07 2.04
CA PRO A 191 -20.53 -7.62 2.39
C PRO A 191 -19.34 -6.99 1.63
N LEU A 192 -19.52 -5.89 0.91
CA LEU A 192 -18.50 -5.21 0.12
C LEU A 192 -17.78 -4.13 0.95
N ILE A 193 -16.44 -4.16 0.91
CA ILE A 193 -15.57 -3.07 1.33
C ILE A 193 -14.84 -2.57 0.09
N GLU A 194 -15.11 -1.35 -0.31
CA GLU A 194 -14.54 -0.75 -1.50
C GLU A 194 -13.55 0.37 -1.12
N VAL A 195 -12.31 0.26 -1.59
CA VAL A 195 -11.33 1.34 -1.50
C VAL A 195 -11.52 2.27 -2.69
N HIS A 196 -11.84 3.54 -2.43
CA HIS A 196 -12.02 4.55 -3.48
C HIS A 196 -10.71 5.26 -3.83
N SER A 197 -9.88 5.53 -2.81
CA SER A 197 -8.60 6.20 -3.01
C SER A 197 -7.64 5.91 -1.88
N SER A 198 -6.35 5.99 -2.18
CA SER A 198 -5.25 5.95 -1.21
C SER A 198 -4.18 6.96 -1.60
N ALA A 199 -3.62 7.63 -0.59
CA ALA A 199 -2.48 8.51 -0.73
C ALA A 199 -1.61 8.41 0.53
N GLY A 200 -0.33 8.83 0.47
CA GLY A 200 0.54 8.69 1.62
C GLY A 200 1.89 9.37 1.47
N ASP A 201 2.69 9.28 2.54
CA ASP A 201 4.07 9.72 2.60
C ASP A 201 4.90 8.61 3.29
N ASN A 202 5.70 7.89 2.51
CA ASN A 202 6.50 6.75 2.98
C ASN A 202 7.67 7.15 3.91
N TYR A 203 7.87 8.46 4.12
CA TYR A 203 8.95 9.02 4.93
C TYR A 203 8.42 9.98 6.01
N LEU A 204 7.17 9.83 6.44
CA LEU A 204 6.55 10.62 7.49
C LEU A 204 5.94 9.70 8.54
N GLY A 205 6.37 9.83 9.80
CA GLY A 205 5.84 9.04 10.91
C GLY A 205 6.28 9.59 12.26
N GLY A 206 5.93 8.90 13.33
CA GLY A 206 6.23 9.30 14.72
C GLY A 206 7.70 9.60 14.97
N GLU A 207 8.61 8.91 14.28
CA GLU A 207 10.06 9.15 14.36
C GLU A 207 10.45 10.56 13.91
N ASP A 208 9.81 11.11 12.88
CA ASP A 208 10.12 12.45 12.39
C ASP A 208 9.75 13.52 13.44
N PHE A 209 8.68 13.28 14.20
CA PHE A 209 8.28 14.13 15.32
C PHE A 209 9.31 14.08 16.46
N THR A 210 9.82 12.89 16.80
CA THR A 210 10.91 12.72 17.78
C THR A 210 12.18 13.43 17.31
N GLN A 211 12.55 13.24 16.03
CA GLN A 211 13.71 13.92 15.45
C GLN A 211 13.59 15.44 15.49
N ALA A 212 12.40 15.99 15.23
CA ALA A 212 12.17 17.43 15.33
C ALA A 212 12.35 17.94 16.77
N MET A 213 11.89 17.19 17.78
CA MET A 213 12.11 17.51 19.19
C MET A 213 13.60 17.49 19.56
N VAL A 214 14.32 16.43 19.18
CA VAL A 214 15.78 16.33 19.42
C VAL A 214 16.52 17.50 18.81
N LYS A 215 16.20 17.87 17.56
CA LYS A 215 16.80 19.05 16.89
C LYS A 215 16.51 20.35 17.65
N THR A 216 15.30 20.50 18.19
CA THR A 216 14.92 21.67 19.01
C THR A 216 15.75 21.74 20.30
N CYS A 217 15.92 20.60 21.00
CA CYS A 217 16.78 20.52 22.19
C CYS A 217 18.24 20.88 21.86
N LEU A 218 18.82 20.25 20.85
CA LEU A 218 20.19 20.50 20.45
C LEU A 218 20.43 21.97 20.06
N LYS A 219 19.48 22.56 19.33
CA LYS A 219 19.54 24.00 18.98
C LYS A 219 19.52 24.89 20.22
N ALA A 220 18.64 24.61 21.17
CA ALA A 220 18.56 25.37 22.42
C ALA A 220 19.84 25.28 23.24
N TRP A 221 20.47 24.11 23.27
CA TRP A 221 21.74 23.85 23.95
C TRP A 221 22.95 24.29 23.14
N LYS A 222 22.78 24.74 21.88
CA LYS A 222 23.84 25.12 20.94
C LYS A 222 24.84 23.99 20.69
N LEU A 223 24.32 22.78 20.57
CA LEU A 223 25.08 21.55 20.28
C LEU A 223 24.86 21.13 18.83
N GLU A 224 25.94 20.63 18.22
CA GLU A 224 25.92 19.98 16.92
C GLU A 224 25.82 18.46 17.12
N ASP A 225 24.91 17.80 16.41
CA ASP A 225 24.72 16.35 16.50
C ASP A 225 25.99 15.57 16.14
N SER A 226 26.79 16.07 15.18
CA SER A 226 28.07 15.51 14.77
C SER A 226 29.14 15.50 15.87
N ALA A 227 28.98 16.32 16.89
CA ALA A 227 29.93 16.40 18.03
C ALA A 227 29.58 15.44 19.17
N ILE A 228 28.41 14.76 19.06
CA ILE A 228 27.86 13.87 20.10
C ILE A 228 28.12 12.41 19.72
N PRO A 229 28.71 11.58 20.62
CA PRO A 229 28.81 10.15 20.38
C PRO A 229 27.47 9.50 20.08
N ALA A 230 27.45 8.53 19.18
CA ALA A 230 26.22 7.87 18.73
C ALA A 230 25.41 7.26 19.90
N THR A 231 26.10 6.75 20.93
CA THR A 231 25.46 6.21 22.15
C THR A 231 24.72 7.28 22.95
N ASP A 232 25.30 8.48 23.06
CA ASP A 232 24.70 9.56 23.84
C ASP A 232 23.57 10.24 23.05
N LEU A 233 23.72 10.36 21.73
CA LEU A 233 22.66 10.81 20.85
C LEU A 233 21.47 9.84 20.88
N ALA A 234 21.70 8.51 20.85
CA ALA A 234 20.65 7.50 20.96
C ALA A 234 19.89 7.58 22.29
N ARG A 235 20.58 7.92 23.39
CA ARG A 235 19.93 8.17 24.68
C ARG A 235 19.03 9.40 24.64
N LEU A 236 19.50 10.51 24.03
CA LEU A 236 18.69 11.71 23.85
C LEU A 236 17.42 11.42 23.03
N TYR A 237 17.56 10.67 21.94
CA TYR A 237 16.42 10.20 21.13
C TYR A 237 15.44 9.37 21.95
N SER A 238 15.94 8.44 22.78
CA SER A 238 15.10 7.61 23.65
C SER A 238 14.31 8.44 24.68
N HIS A 239 14.93 9.47 25.28
CA HIS A 239 14.25 10.38 26.20
C HIS A 239 13.20 11.24 25.48
N ALA A 240 13.50 11.76 24.31
CA ALA A 240 12.56 12.54 23.50
C ALA A 240 11.35 11.68 23.06
N GLU A 241 11.58 10.43 22.64
CA GLU A 241 10.52 9.48 22.31
C GLU A 241 9.66 9.15 23.51
N ALA A 242 10.27 8.87 24.65
CA ALA A 242 9.53 8.61 25.90
C ALA A 242 8.67 9.81 26.32
N LEU A 243 9.18 11.04 26.19
CA LEU A 243 8.41 12.26 26.46
C LEU A 243 7.25 12.42 25.48
N LYS A 244 7.50 12.25 24.18
CA LYS A 244 6.46 12.32 23.13
C LYS A 244 5.33 11.33 23.37
N CYS A 245 5.63 10.13 23.84
CA CYS A 245 4.66 9.06 24.09
C CYS A 245 3.91 9.21 25.44
N GLN A 246 4.19 10.23 26.24
CA GLN A 246 3.44 10.44 27.48
C GLN A 246 1.99 10.83 27.19
N PRO A 247 1.03 10.26 27.96
CA PRO A 247 -0.37 10.64 27.82
C PRO A 247 -0.57 12.15 28.02
N GLY A 248 -1.26 12.78 27.06
CA GLY A 248 -1.55 14.20 27.10
C GLY A 248 -0.40 15.13 26.68
N PHE A 249 0.71 14.58 26.17
CA PHE A 249 1.79 15.40 25.59
C PHE A 249 1.34 16.10 24.28
N PRO A 250 1.71 17.38 24.03
CA PRO A 250 2.38 18.29 24.96
C PRO A 250 1.47 18.71 26.13
N SER A 251 2.05 18.77 27.32
CA SER A 251 1.38 19.07 28.58
C SER A 251 1.81 20.45 29.12
N GLN A 252 1.41 20.77 30.37
CA GLN A 252 1.86 22.01 31.03
C GLN A 252 3.35 22.03 31.38
N SER A 253 3.98 20.85 31.49
CA SER A 253 5.40 20.73 31.79
C SER A 253 6.00 19.64 30.88
N ASN A 254 6.68 20.08 29.85
CA ASN A 254 7.34 19.20 28.87
C ASN A 254 8.85 19.23 29.13
N GLU A 255 9.24 18.70 30.29
CA GLU A 255 10.63 18.71 30.69
C GLU A 255 11.36 17.50 30.11
N LEU A 256 12.49 17.76 29.44
CA LEU A 256 13.43 16.74 28.97
C LEU A 256 14.75 16.92 29.70
N VAL A 257 15.22 15.84 30.34
CA VAL A 257 16.50 15.78 31.05
C VAL A 257 17.38 14.77 30.36
N TRP A 258 18.63 15.18 30.08
CA TRP A 258 19.62 14.36 29.44
C TRP A 258 20.97 14.51 30.13
N HIS A 259 21.63 13.39 30.45
CA HIS A 259 22.94 13.38 31.09
C HIS A 259 24.01 13.10 30.05
N TRP A 260 24.93 14.04 29.88
CA TRP A 260 26.03 13.95 28.93
C TRP A 260 27.27 14.66 29.45
N ARG A 261 28.45 14.00 29.36
CA ARG A 261 29.76 14.52 29.84
C ARG A 261 29.75 14.93 31.33
N GLU A 262 29.12 14.09 32.16
CA GLU A 262 28.96 14.34 33.61
C GLU A 262 28.14 15.59 33.96
N GLU A 263 27.50 16.21 32.98
CA GLU A 263 26.57 17.34 33.13
C GLU A 263 25.14 16.92 32.91
N GLU A 264 24.24 17.59 33.62
CA GLU A 264 22.80 17.46 33.40
C GLU A 264 22.34 18.57 32.45
N TRP A 265 21.87 18.17 31.27
CA TRP A 265 21.28 19.02 30.26
C TRP A 265 19.77 18.96 30.41
N ARG A 266 19.17 20.10 30.80
CA ARG A 266 17.73 20.20 31.07
C ARG A 266 17.11 21.25 30.18
N ILE A 267 15.95 20.96 29.65
CA ILE A 267 15.13 21.89 28.87
C ILE A 267 13.66 21.67 29.22
N VAL A 268 12.91 22.75 29.34
CA VAL A 268 11.47 22.73 29.38
C VAL A 268 10.99 23.29 28.04
N LEU A 269 10.42 22.45 27.20
CA LEU A 269 9.85 22.83 25.91
C LEU A 269 8.43 23.38 26.15
N ASP A 270 8.16 24.58 25.73
CA ASP A 270 6.80 25.07 25.75
C ASP A 270 5.97 24.51 24.57
N ASN A 271 4.65 24.64 24.65
CA ASN A 271 3.77 24.08 23.64
C ASN A 271 3.92 24.77 22.29
N GLU A 272 4.25 26.07 22.27
CA GLU A 272 4.45 26.85 21.05
C GLU A 272 5.72 26.42 20.33
N GLU A 273 6.80 26.15 21.09
CA GLU A 273 8.07 25.61 20.53
C GLU A 273 7.86 24.22 19.92
N ILE A 274 7.12 23.34 20.59
CA ILE A 274 6.80 22.00 20.10
C ILE A 274 5.93 22.10 18.83
N GLU A 275 4.87 22.90 18.87
CA GLU A 275 3.99 23.11 17.72
C GLU A 275 4.74 23.72 16.52
N ALA A 276 5.63 24.68 16.76
CA ALA A 276 6.47 25.27 15.73
C ALA A 276 7.44 24.25 15.12
N ALA A 277 8.07 23.40 15.94
CA ALA A 277 8.96 22.34 15.48
C ALA A 277 8.21 21.29 14.63
N TRP A 278 6.96 21.01 14.95
CA TRP A 278 6.14 20.00 14.28
C TRP A 278 5.31 20.53 13.10
N LEU A 279 5.15 21.86 12.96
CA LEU A 279 4.36 22.47 11.91
C LEU A 279 4.73 22.01 10.48
N PRO A 280 6.01 21.86 10.10
CA PRO A 280 6.36 21.34 8.78
C PRO A 280 5.85 19.92 8.56
N LEU A 281 5.88 19.05 9.60
CA LEU A 281 5.38 17.68 9.53
C LEU A 281 3.84 17.65 9.41
N MET A 282 3.17 18.51 10.19
CA MET A 282 1.72 18.67 10.12
C MET A 282 1.25 19.12 8.72
N ASN A 283 2.02 19.98 8.06
CA ASN A 283 1.73 20.39 6.69
C ASN A 283 1.91 19.24 5.68
N ARG A 284 2.89 18.37 5.90
CA ARG A 284 3.07 17.15 5.08
C ARG A 284 1.91 16.16 5.24
N ILE A 285 1.27 16.08 6.40
CA ILE A 285 0.07 15.24 6.62
C ILE A 285 -1.11 15.73 5.77
N ARG A 286 -1.27 17.03 5.59
CA ARG A 286 -2.44 17.59 4.89
C ARG A 286 -2.50 17.22 3.41
N ALA A 287 -1.37 17.24 2.72
CA ALA A 287 -1.34 17.01 1.27
C ALA A 287 -1.90 15.63 0.87
N PRO A 288 -1.51 14.48 1.48
CA PRO A 288 -2.13 13.20 1.19
C PRO A 288 -3.63 13.13 1.52
N ILE A 289 -4.08 13.79 2.60
CA ILE A 289 -5.50 13.86 2.95
C ILE A 289 -6.29 14.58 1.85
N GLU A 290 -5.84 15.76 1.43
CA GLU A 290 -6.47 16.54 0.36
C GLU A 290 -6.49 15.73 -0.94
N GLN A 291 -5.39 15.05 -1.27
CA GLN A 291 -5.30 14.19 -2.45
C GLN A 291 -6.30 13.02 -2.38
N ALA A 292 -6.36 12.28 -1.28
CA ALA A 292 -7.26 11.13 -1.14
C ALA A 292 -8.73 11.55 -1.25
N LEU A 293 -9.12 12.65 -0.60
CA LEU A 293 -10.49 13.20 -0.70
C LEU A 293 -10.82 13.68 -2.11
N HIS A 294 -9.88 14.38 -2.76
CA HIS A 294 -10.04 14.84 -4.14
C HIS A 294 -10.23 13.64 -5.10
N ASP A 295 -9.37 12.62 -5.00
CA ASP A 295 -9.41 11.44 -5.86
C ASP A 295 -10.69 10.62 -5.63
N ALA A 296 -11.18 10.53 -4.38
CA ALA A 296 -12.48 9.94 -4.04
C ALA A 296 -13.67 10.85 -4.40
N ARG A 297 -13.44 12.09 -4.85
CA ARG A 297 -14.47 13.11 -5.14
C ARG A 297 -15.38 13.40 -3.94
N LEU A 298 -14.83 13.38 -2.74
CA LEU A 298 -15.52 13.62 -1.49
C LEU A 298 -15.03 14.89 -0.81
N LYS A 299 -15.95 15.52 -0.06
CA LYS A 299 -15.63 16.58 0.90
C LYS A 299 -15.54 15.97 2.31
N PRO A 300 -14.79 16.60 3.25
CA PRO A 300 -14.69 16.11 4.63
C PRO A 300 -16.03 15.84 5.32
N GLU A 301 -17.05 16.66 5.03
CA GLU A 301 -18.39 16.56 5.64
C GLU A 301 -19.16 15.33 5.17
N GLN A 302 -18.79 14.75 4.03
CA GLN A 302 -19.45 13.58 3.42
C GLN A 302 -18.90 12.25 3.95
N LEU A 303 -17.84 12.30 4.74
CA LEU A 303 -17.36 11.12 5.47
C LEU A 303 -18.29 10.84 6.64
N ASP A 304 -18.59 9.58 6.89
CA ASP A 304 -19.37 9.16 8.06
C ASP A 304 -18.45 8.94 9.26
N HIS A 305 -17.29 8.33 9.03
CA HIS A 305 -16.33 7.97 10.07
C HIS A 305 -14.90 8.39 9.70
N VAL A 306 -14.09 8.64 10.74
CA VAL A 306 -12.63 8.77 10.65
C VAL A 306 -12.01 7.79 11.63
N VAL A 307 -11.22 6.85 11.14
CA VAL A 307 -10.57 5.81 11.91
C VAL A 307 -9.09 6.13 12.02
N LEU A 308 -8.57 6.12 13.25
CA LEU A 308 -7.15 6.32 13.51
C LEU A 308 -6.45 4.96 13.66
N VAL A 309 -5.35 4.80 12.94
CA VAL A 309 -4.49 3.62 12.93
C VAL A 309 -3.05 4.07 13.16
N GLY A 310 -2.22 3.17 13.71
CA GLY A 310 -0.82 3.43 13.99
C GLY A 310 -0.58 4.22 15.29
N GLY A 311 0.50 3.91 15.99
CA GLY A 311 0.79 4.45 17.33
C GLY A 311 0.93 5.97 17.38
N ALA A 312 1.49 6.60 16.33
CA ALA A 312 1.66 8.04 16.31
C ALA A 312 0.34 8.81 16.11
N SER A 313 -0.72 8.16 15.64
CA SER A 313 -2.06 8.75 15.59
C SER A 313 -2.66 9.04 16.97
N LYS A 314 -2.12 8.40 18.04
CA LYS A 314 -2.52 8.64 19.43
C LYS A 314 -2.04 9.98 20.00
N MET A 315 -1.09 10.64 19.32
CA MET A 315 -0.59 11.96 19.74
C MET A 315 -1.73 12.97 19.80
N SER A 316 -1.83 13.74 20.91
CA SER A 316 -2.92 14.70 21.12
C SER A 316 -3.02 15.77 20.01
N ILE A 317 -1.88 16.18 19.45
CA ILE A 317 -1.84 17.15 18.36
C ILE A 317 -2.43 16.58 17.07
N ILE A 318 -2.22 15.29 16.79
CA ILE A 318 -2.79 14.59 15.63
C ILE A 318 -4.30 14.45 15.80
N GLN A 319 -4.77 14.05 16.97
CA GLN A 319 -6.21 13.96 17.27
C GLN A 319 -6.90 15.31 17.11
N LYS A 320 -6.28 16.39 17.62
CA LYS A 320 -6.77 17.77 17.43
C LYS A 320 -6.79 18.17 15.96
N LEU A 321 -5.77 17.79 15.18
CA LEU A 321 -5.74 18.05 13.74
C LEU A 321 -6.90 17.36 13.04
N VAL A 322 -7.14 16.08 13.32
CA VAL A 322 -8.22 15.29 12.73
C VAL A 322 -9.58 15.90 13.05
N VAL A 323 -9.83 16.23 14.32
CA VAL A 323 -11.08 16.91 14.71
C VAL A 323 -11.26 18.25 13.99
N ARG A 324 -10.19 19.04 13.82
CA ARG A 324 -10.23 20.31 13.11
C ARG A 324 -10.50 20.17 11.62
N LEU A 325 -9.93 19.14 10.97
CA LEU A 325 -10.09 18.90 9.54
C LEU A 325 -11.45 18.33 9.18
N PHE A 326 -11.97 17.43 10.00
CA PHE A 326 -13.17 16.65 9.67
C PHE A 326 -14.42 17.05 10.48
N GLY A 327 -14.26 17.86 11.53
CA GLY A 327 -15.38 18.26 12.40
C GLY A 327 -15.99 17.09 13.19
N LYS A 328 -15.30 15.95 13.28
CA LYS A 328 -15.77 14.71 13.88
C LYS A 328 -14.73 14.16 14.84
N LEU A 329 -15.18 13.50 15.91
CA LEU A 329 -14.29 12.72 16.77
C LEU A 329 -13.88 11.44 16.03
N PRO A 330 -12.60 11.04 16.13
CA PRO A 330 -12.17 9.76 15.61
C PRO A 330 -12.92 8.59 16.25
N TYR A 331 -13.19 7.58 15.46
CA TYR A 331 -13.78 6.34 15.92
C TYR A 331 -12.77 5.52 16.73
N GLN A 332 -13.10 5.14 17.97
CA GLN A 332 -12.14 4.60 18.95
C GLN A 332 -12.48 3.20 19.47
N HIS A 333 -13.29 2.41 18.76
CA HIS A 333 -13.71 1.10 19.30
C HIS A 333 -12.63 0.00 19.23
N LEU A 334 -11.59 0.17 18.44
CA LEU A 334 -10.46 -0.77 18.37
C LEU A 334 -9.14 -0.04 18.68
N ASP A 335 -8.19 -0.78 19.23
CA ASP A 335 -6.86 -0.23 19.49
C ASP A 335 -6.08 -0.05 18.17
N ALA A 336 -5.69 1.20 17.91
CA ALA A 336 -4.98 1.63 16.72
C ALA A 336 -3.66 0.87 16.48
N ASP A 337 -3.04 0.33 17.53
CA ASP A 337 -1.77 -0.40 17.42
C ASP A 337 -1.93 -1.86 17.02
N THR A 338 -3.13 -2.45 17.20
CA THR A 338 -3.34 -3.90 17.03
C THR A 338 -4.29 -4.24 15.89
N VAL A 339 -5.05 -3.26 15.42
CA VAL A 339 -6.13 -3.46 14.45
C VAL A 339 -5.64 -4.04 13.12
N VAL A 340 -4.47 -3.62 12.65
CA VAL A 340 -3.87 -4.07 11.39
C VAL A 340 -3.52 -5.56 11.45
N ALA A 341 -2.85 -5.99 12.51
CA ALA A 341 -2.50 -7.40 12.69
C ALA A 341 -3.76 -8.28 12.74
N LYS A 342 -4.78 -7.87 13.51
CA LYS A 342 -6.06 -8.58 13.59
C LYS A 342 -6.74 -8.66 12.23
N GLY A 343 -6.78 -7.56 11.47
CA GLY A 343 -7.35 -7.54 10.13
C GLY A 343 -6.61 -8.43 9.14
N ALA A 344 -5.29 -8.53 9.26
CA ALA A 344 -4.51 -9.46 8.45
C ALA A 344 -4.88 -10.93 8.74
N ALA A 345 -5.15 -11.30 10.01
CA ALA A 345 -5.64 -12.64 10.36
C ALA A 345 -7.06 -12.88 9.84
N VAL A 346 -7.95 -11.88 9.91
CA VAL A 346 -9.28 -11.94 9.30
C VAL A 346 -9.17 -12.24 7.80
N GLN A 347 -8.28 -11.53 7.09
CA GLN A 347 -8.04 -11.77 5.67
C GLN A 347 -7.50 -13.18 5.39
N ALA A 348 -6.63 -13.69 6.26
CA ALA A 348 -6.12 -15.05 6.14
C ALA A 348 -7.25 -16.07 6.30
N ALA A 349 -8.17 -15.85 7.24
CA ALA A 349 -9.31 -16.72 7.49
C ALA A 349 -10.36 -16.66 6.36
N CYS A 350 -10.68 -15.49 5.83
CA CYS A 350 -11.52 -15.33 4.63
C CYS A 350 -10.95 -16.12 3.44
N ARG A 351 -9.62 -16.11 3.27
CA ARG A 351 -8.95 -16.86 2.22
C ARG A 351 -9.07 -18.38 2.38
N LEU A 352 -9.02 -18.87 3.61
CA LEU A 352 -9.18 -20.28 3.94
C LEU A 352 -10.65 -20.72 3.96
N ARG A 353 -11.59 -19.78 3.83
CA ARG A 353 -13.04 -20.02 3.91
C ARG A 353 -13.44 -20.70 5.23
N GLU A 354 -12.90 -20.18 6.32
CA GLU A 354 -13.29 -20.61 7.66
C GLU A 354 -14.81 -20.47 7.84
N GLN A 355 -15.44 -21.48 8.45
CA GLN A 355 -16.91 -21.61 8.52
C GLN A 355 -17.58 -20.48 9.31
N ASP A 356 -16.84 -19.82 10.20
CA ASP A 356 -17.34 -18.78 11.10
C ASP A 356 -17.14 -17.35 10.55
N ILE A 357 -16.72 -17.21 9.28
CA ILE A 357 -16.55 -15.90 8.65
C ILE A 357 -17.57 -15.69 7.54
N GLU A 358 -18.31 -14.60 7.63
CA GLU A 358 -19.10 -14.10 6.52
C GLU A 358 -18.19 -13.66 5.36
N GLU A 359 -18.55 -14.02 4.14
CA GLU A 359 -17.72 -13.71 2.96
C GLU A 359 -17.67 -12.18 2.74
N VAL A 360 -16.55 -11.55 3.06
CA VAL A 360 -16.29 -10.14 2.80
C VAL A 360 -15.61 -10.01 1.44
N ILE A 361 -16.23 -9.26 0.55
CA ILE A 361 -15.66 -8.91 -0.74
C ILE A 361 -14.88 -7.61 -0.57
N LEU A 362 -13.58 -7.69 -0.76
CA LEU A 362 -12.67 -6.57 -0.63
C LEU A 362 -12.13 -6.17 -2.00
N THR A 363 -12.34 -4.92 -2.38
CA THR A 363 -11.64 -4.30 -3.52
C THR A 363 -10.51 -3.41 -3.02
N ASP A 364 -9.43 -3.40 -3.76
CA ASP A 364 -8.27 -2.53 -3.50
C ASP A 364 -7.93 -1.72 -4.74
N VAL A 365 -7.02 -0.78 -4.65
CA VAL A 365 -6.67 0.12 -5.76
C VAL A 365 -5.18 0.13 -6.05
N CYS A 366 -4.82 0.44 -7.30
CA CYS A 366 -3.45 0.68 -7.71
C CYS A 366 -2.94 1.98 -7.04
N PRO A 367 -1.86 1.95 -6.24
CA PRO A 367 -1.45 3.12 -5.46
C PRO A 367 -0.82 4.23 -6.30
N TYR A 368 -0.29 3.89 -7.47
CA TYR A 368 0.40 4.82 -8.36
C TYR A 368 -0.02 4.62 -9.81
N THR A 369 0.09 5.68 -10.59
CA THR A 369 -0.06 5.60 -12.04
C THR A 369 1.09 4.79 -12.66
N LEU A 370 0.75 3.83 -13.49
CA LEU A 370 1.67 3.00 -14.27
C LEU A 370 1.54 3.36 -15.74
N GLY A 371 2.66 3.50 -16.41
CA GLY A 371 2.68 3.87 -17.83
C GLY A 371 4.03 3.63 -18.48
N ILE A 372 4.17 4.10 -19.70
CA ILE A 372 5.38 3.91 -20.49
C ILE A 372 6.00 5.25 -20.92
N LYS A 373 7.29 5.19 -21.25
CA LYS A 373 8.00 6.28 -21.88
C LYS A 373 7.56 6.43 -23.32
N THR A 374 7.20 7.64 -23.70
CA THR A 374 6.85 8.01 -25.08
C THR A 374 7.63 9.24 -25.54
N ALA A 375 7.50 9.54 -26.81
CA ALA A 375 8.04 10.74 -27.43
C ALA A 375 7.04 11.31 -28.43
N ASN A 376 7.08 12.62 -28.63
CA ASN A 376 6.42 13.29 -29.73
C ASN A 376 7.48 14.01 -30.60
N ASP A 377 7.07 14.64 -31.70
CA ASP A 377 7.98 15.29 -32.66
C ASP A 377 8.84 16.41 -32.02
N LYS A 378 8.50 16.90 -30.84
CA LYS A 378 9.17 18.02 -30.16
C LYS A 378 9.91 17.61 -28.89
N GLN A 379 9.54 16.47 -28.29
CA GLN A 379 9.97 16.12 -26.93
C GLN A 379 10.07 14.61 -26.74
N ASN A 380 11.16 14.17 -26.12
CA ASN A 380 11.38 12.81 -25.67
C ASN A 380 11.25 12.73 -24.15
N GLY A 381 10.97 11.54 -23.60
CA GLY A 381 10.90 11.34 -22.16
C GLY A 381 9.54 11.73 -21.55
N LEU A 382 8.49 11.72 -22.35
CA LEU A 382 7.13 11.90 -21.86
C LEU A 382 6.65 10.61 -21.18
N PHE A 383 5.84 10.76 -20.14
CA PHE A 383 5.16 9.68 -19.48
C PHE A 383 3.73 9.56 -20.01
N SER A 384 3.39 8.40 -20.54
CA SER A 384 2.02 8.11 -21.00
C SER A 384 1.38 7.09 -20.07
N PRO A 385 0.36 7.49 -19.29
CA PRO A 385 -0.36 6.61 -18.37
C PRO A 385 -1.09 5.49 -19.13
N ILE A 386 -1.13 4.29 -18.53
CA ILE A 386 -1.97 3.17 -18.98
C ILE A 386 -2.90 2.71 -17.85
N LEU A 387 -2.38 2.63 -16.62
CA LEU A 387 -3.17 2.40 -15.41
C LEU A 387 -3.00 3.61 -14.49
N GLU A 388 -4.05 4.36 -14.31
CA GLU A 388 -4.04 5.50 -13.39
C GLU A 388 -4.09 5.04 -11.93
N ARG A 389 -3.51 5.81 -11.01
CA ARG A 389 -3.66 5.58 -9.56
C ARG A 389 -5.14 5.51 -9.20
N ASN A 390 -5.44 4.80 -8.14
CA ASN A 390 -6.80 4.53 -7.65
C ASN A 390 -7.69 3.74 -8.64
N THR A 391 -7.10 3.13 -9.68
CA THR A 391 -7.82 2.13 -10.46
C THR A 391 -8.01 0.87 -9.62
N VAL A 392 -9.25 0.41 -9.51
CA VAL A 392 -9.60 -0.82 -8.76
C VAL A 392 -8.87 -2.03 -9.34
N VAL A 393 -8.30 -2.86 -8.48
CA VAL A 393 -7.56 -4.07 -8.85
C VAL A 393 -8.29 -5.34 -8.38
N PRO A 394 -8.22 -6.45 -9.15
CA PRO A 394 -7.40 -6.67 -10.34
C PRO A 394 -7.99 -5.99 -11.58
N THR A 395 -7.14 -5.53 -12.48
CA THR A 395 -7.57 -4.80 -13.69
C THR A 395 -6.67 -5.07 -14.89
N SER A 396 -7.19 -4.79 -16.08
CA SER A 396 -6.43 -4.79 -17.33
C SER A 396 -6.84 -3.60 -18.18
N ARG A 397 -5.85 -2.83 -18.66
CA ARG A 397 -6.03 -1.64 -19.49
C ARG A 397 -5.14 -1.72 -20.72
N VAL A 398 -5.64 -1.26 -21.84
CA VAL A 398 -4.89 -1.19 -23.10
C VAL A 398 -4.92 0.22 -23.64
N GLU A 399 -3.74 0.69 -24.08
CA GLU A 399 -3.59 1.96 -24.78
C GLU A 399 -2.89 1.74 -26.10
N THR A 400 -3.24 2.56 -27.11
CA THR A 400 -2.71 2.45 -28.47
C THR A 400 -1.68 3.53 -28.71
N PHE A 401 -0.52 3.10 -29.17
CA PHE A 401 0.62 3.95 -29.54
C PHE A 401 1.00 3.72 -31.01
N SER A 402 2.02 4.43 -31.46
CA SER A 402 2.61 4.21 -32.77
C SER A 402 4.13 4.13 -32.69
N THR A 403 4.77 3.45 -33.65
CA THR A 403 6.23 3.50 -33.79
C THR A 403 6.70 4.94 -34.02
N GLY A 404 7.88 5.27 -33.49
CA GLY A 404 8.46 6.63 -33.63
C GLY A 404 8.71 7.03 -35.11
N SER A 405 9.08 6.08 -35.94
CA SER A 405 9.36 6.31 -37.37
C SER A 405 8.87 5.14 -38.22
N SER A 406 8.69 5.41 -39.53
CA SER A 406 8.59 4.36 -40.54
C SER A 406 9.93 3.63 -40.66
N GLY A 407 9.91 2.35 -41.02
CA GLY A 407 11.12 1.54 -41.18
C GLY A 407 11.75 1.05 -39.87
N GLN A 408 11.13 1.31 -38.73
CA GLN A 408 11.60 0.84 -37.44
C GLN A 408 11.50 -0.71 -37.36
N ASP A 409 12.57 -1.35 -36.90
CA ASP A 409 12.72 -2.82 -36.82
C ASP A 409 12.71 -3.37 -35.37
N ASN A 410 12.61 -2.49 -34.42
CA ASN A 410 12.47 -2.87 -32.99
C ASN A 410 11.63 -1.84 -32.22
N ILE A 411 11.02 -2.26 -31.11
CA ILE A 411 10.29 -1.41 -30.17
C ILE A 411 10.90 -1.61 -28.79
N CYS A 412 11.22 -0.51 -28.13
CA CYS A 412 11.64 -0.50 -26.74
C CYS A 412 10.46 0.02 -25.87
N ILE A 413 10.01 -0.80 -24.94
CA ILE A 413 8.99 -0.44 -23.95
C ILE A 413 9.69 -0.24 -22.60
N ALA A 414 9.76 1.01 -22.15
CA ALA A 414 10.29 1.37 -20.85
C ALA A 414 9.12 1.78 -19.93
N ILE A 415 8.98 1.07 -18.80
CA ILE A 415 7.85 1.13 -17.88
C ILE A 415 8.24 1.99 -16.70
N TYR A 416 7.34 2.87 -16.30
CA TYR A 416 7.53 3.80 -15.19
C TYR A 416 6.30 3.83 -14.27
N GLN A 417 6.54 4.23 -13.03
CA GLN A 417 5.55 4.45 -11.99
C GLN A 417 5.68 5.88 -11.46
N GLY A 418 4.59 6.63 -11.38
CA GLY A 418 4.58 7.97 -10.81
C GLY A 418 3.55 8.90 -11.46
N GLU A 419 3.52 10.15 -10.97
CA GLU A 419 2.51 11.14 -11.32
C GLU A 419 3.07 12.32 -12.13
N SER A 420 4.37 12.30 -12.46
CA SER A 420 4.97 13.36 -13.28
C SER A 420 4.72 13.12 -14.78
N PRO A 421 4.46 14.18 -15.58
CA PRO A 421 4.36 14.03 -17.02
C PRO A 421 5.69 13.68 -17.70
N TYR A 422 6.80 13.69 -16.94
CA TYR A 422 8.15 13.38 -17.43
C TYR A 422 8.72 12.17 -16.71
N VAL A 423 9.25 11.21 -17.47
CA VAL A 423 9.80 9.96 -16.93
C VAL A 423 10.98 10.16 -15.99
N ASP A 424 11.76 11.23 -16.16
CA ASP A 424 12.93 11.53 -15.31
C ASP A 424 12.55 11.82 -13.84
N ASN A 425 11.30 12.19 -13.60
CA ASN A 425 10.76 12.43 -12.26
C ASN A 425 9.91 11.25 -11.74
N ASN A 426 9.78 10.19 -12.52
CA ASN A 426 9.05 8.98 -12.17
C ASN A 426 10.01 7.82 -11.85
N VAL A 427 9.51 6.82 -11.16
CA VAL A 427 10.30 5.63 -10.80
C VAL A 427 10.36 4.69 -12.00
N PHE A 428 11.56 4.39 -12.48
CA PHE A 428 11.77 3.38 -13.50
C PHE A 428 11.50 1.98 -12.94
N ILE A 429 10.66 1.20 -13.63
CA ILE A 429 10.29 -0.17 -13.23
C ILE A 429 11.10 -1.18 -14.03
N ASP A 430 10.95 -1.19 -15.35
CA ASP A 430 11.60 -2.16 -16.23
C ASP A 430 11.64 -1.68 -17.67
N GLU A 431 12.45 -2.35 -18.49
CA GLU A 431 12.59 -2.08 -19.91
C GLU A 431 12.77 -3.38 -20.68
N PHE A 432 12.17 -3.47 -21.85
CA PHE A 432 12.43 -4.56 -22.78
C PHE A 432 12.31 -4.11 -24.23
N THR A 433 13.07 -4.77 -25.09
CA THR A 433 13.07 -4.51 -26.53
C THR A 433 12.57 -5.75 -27.26
N MET A 434 11.69 -5.54 -28.22
CA MET A 434 11.18 -6.60 -29.09
C MET A 434 11.45 -6.27 -30.57
N PRO A 435 11.87 -7.24 -31.40
CA PRO A 435 12.01 -7.06 -32.83
C PRO A 435 10.64 -7.01 -33.49
N ILE A 436 10.50 -6.15 -34.50
CA ILE A 436 9.31 -6.03 -35.33
C ILE A 436 9.67 -6.04 -36.81
N LYS A 437 8.72 -6.36 -37.67
CA LYS A 437 8.91 -6.25 -39.12
C LYS A 437 8.82 -4.79 -39.54
N ALA A 438 9.90 -4.24 -40.10
CA ALA A 438 9.93 -2.89 -40.63
C ALA A 438 8.85 -2.67 -41.71
N LYS A 439 8.09 -1.59 -41.59
CA LYS A 439 7.08 -1.15 -42.55
C LYS A 439 7.41 0.25 -43.09
N SER A 440 6.92 0.58 -44.24
CA SER A 440 7.11 1.92 -44.83
C SER A 440 6.26 3.03 -44.19
N TYR A 441 5.49 2.69 -43.19
CA TYR A 441 4.63 3.58 -42.38
C TYR A 441 4.83 3.36 -40.90
N LYS A 442 4.34 4.28 -40.07
CA LYS A 442 4.30 4.10 -38.61
C LYS A 442 3.25 3.05 -38.23
N GLN A 443 3.70 1.98 -37.56
CA GLN A 443 2.83 0.87 -37.17
C GLN A 443 2.09 1.19 -35.88
N SER A 444 0.86 0.72 -35.77
CA SER A 444 0.08 0.75 -34.53
C SER A 444 0.62 -0.27 -33.52
N ILE A 445 0.67 0.09 -32.26
CA ILE A 445 1.14 -0.72 -31.15
C ILE A 445 0.12 -0.62 -30.04
N GLU A 446 -0.45 -1.73 -29.64
CA GLU A 446 -1.29 -1.80 -28.44
C GLU A 446 -0.44 -2.28 -27.28
N VAL A 447 -0.41 -1.52 -26.19
CA VAL A 447 0.27 -1.87 -24.95
C VAL A 447 -0.78 -2.08 -23.86
N ARG A 448 -0.85 -3.28 -23.32
CA ARG A 448 -1.79 -3.67 -22.29
C ARG A 448 -1.05 -3.89 -20.97
N PHE A 449 -1.54 -3.27 -19.92
CA PHE A 449 -1.14 -3.53 -18.54
C PHE A 449 -2.23 -4.30 -17.83
N SER A 450 -1.88 -5.45 -17.27
CA SER A 450 -2.74 -6.25 -16.40
C SER A 450 -2.12 -6.31 -15.01
N TYR A 451 -2.83 -5.85 -14.00
CA TYR A 451 -2.32 -5.68 -12.64
C TYR A 451 -3.20 -6.46 -11.65
N ASP A 452 -2.59 -7.36 -10.88
CA ASP A 452 -3.31 -8.22 -9.94
C ASP A 452 -3.40 -7.61 -8.52
N ILE A 453 -4.18 -8.23 -7.65
CA ILE A 453 -4.37 -7.81 -6.25
C ILE A 453 -3.09 -7.92 -5.40
N ASN A 454 -2.07 -8.55 -5.92
CA ASN A 454 -0.80 -8.72 -5.23
C ASN A 454 0.27 -7.75 -5.74
N GLY A 455 -0.07 -6.88 -6.70
CA GLY A 455 0.87 -5.96 -7.31
C GLY A 455 1.70 -6.57 -8.44
N LEU A 456 1.32 -7.71 -9.00
CA LEU A 456 1.98 -8.28 -10.17
C LEU A 456 1.50 -7.55 -11.43
N LEU A 457 2.46 -7.00 -12.18
CA LEU A 457 2.21 -6.34 -13.46
C LEU A 457 2.58 -7.27 -14.61
N GLU A 458 1.62 -7.56 -15.48
CA GLU A 458 1.85 -8.22 -16.76
C GLU A 458 1.66 -7.22 -17.89
N VAL A 459 2.62 -7.18 -18.82
CA VAL A 459 2.63 -6.28 -19.97
C VAL A 459 2.55 -7.09 -21.24
N ASP A 460 1.48 -6.85 -22.01
CA ASP A 460 1.33 -7.39 -23.37
C ASP A 460 1.53 -6.28 -24.39
N VAL A 461 2.27 -6.56 -25.43
CA VAL A 461 2.44 -5.69 -26.58
C VAL A 461 1.94 -6.42 -27.82
N ASN A 462 0.93 -5.87 -28.47
CA ASN A 462 0.33 -6.41 -29.68
C ASN A 462 0.56 -5.46 -30.85
N LEU A 463 0.93 -6.01 -31.99
CA LEU A 463 1.02 -5.29 -33.26
C LEU A 463 -0.14 -5.74 -34.16
N PRO A 464 -1.24 -4.98 -34.25
CA PRO A 464 -2.42 -5.37 -35.05
C PRO A 464 -2.11 -5.62 -36.51
N ASP A 465 -1.15 -4.87 -37.09
CA ASP A 465 -0.77 -4.96 -38.51
C ASP A 465 -0.03 -6.24 -38.88
N SER A 466 0.67 -6.87 -37.96
CA SER A 466 1.44 -8.10 -38.18
C SER A 466 0.89 -9.32 -37.46
N GLY A 467 0.05 -9.10 -36.44
CA GLY A 467 -0.44 -10.14 -35.53
C GLY A 467 0.62 -10.63 -34.54
N ASP A 468 1.78 -9.96 -34.48
CA ASP A 468 2.84 -10.31 -33.55
C ASP A 468 2.41 -9.88 -32.13
N ASN A 469 2.60 -10.76 -31.16
CA ASN A 469 2.25 -10.53 -29.76
C ASN A 469 3.43 -10.88 -28.85
N PHE A 470 3.67 -10.06 -27.84
CA PHE A 470 4.73 -10.25 -26.87
C PHE A 470 4.16 -10.02 -25.46
N THR A 471 4.41 -10.95 -24.56
CA THR A 471 3.99 -10.84 -23.15
C THR A 471 5.20 -10.88 -22.25
N LYS A 472 5.28 -9.95 -21.31
CA LYS A 472 6.28 -9.94 -20.26
C LYS A 472 5.61 -9.75 -18.90
N VAL A 473 5.86 -10.70 -17.99
CA VAL A 473 5.54 -10.51 -16.58
C VAL A 473 6.68 -9.74 -15.94
N ILE A 474 6.35 -8.62 -15.32
CA ILE A 474 7.32 -7.78 -14.61
C ILE A 474 7.45 -8.34 -13.21
N ASP A 475 8.34 -9.31 -13.08
CA ASP A 475 8.72 -9.91 -11.81
C ASP A 475 10.20 -9.62 -11.55
N ARG A 476 10.46 -8.77 -10.55
CA ARG A 476 11.83 -8.44 -10.11
C ARG A 476 12.19 -9.11 -8.79
N SER A 477 11.43 -10.11 -8.36
CA SER A 477 11.82 -10.91 -7.21
C SER A 477 13.21 -11.51 -7.43
N PRO A 478 14.14 -11.39 -6.49
CA PRO A 478 15.43 -12.07 -6.58
C PRO A 478 15.30 -13.59 -6.69
N THR A 479 14.19 -14.14 -6.22
CA THR A 479 13.86 -15.58 -6.22
C THR A 479 12.74 -15.96 -7.20
N GLY A 480 12.04 -14.98 -7.81
CA GLY A 480 10.90 -15.20 -8.70
C GLY A 480 9.65 -15.78 -7.98
N LEU A 481 8.47 -15.50 -8.51
CA LEU A 481 7.28 -16.28 -8.16
C LEU A 481 7.50 -17.73 -8.62
N SER A 482 7.06 -18.72 -7.86
CA SER A 482 7.09 -20.10 -8.35
C SER A 482 6.32 -20.18 -9.68
N ALA A 483 6.77 -21.04 -10.59
CA ALA A 483 6.13 -21.23 -11.90
C ALA A 483 4.61 -21.48 -11.77
N GLU A 484 4.20 -22.14 -10.67
CA GLU A 484 2.80 -22.42 -10.36
C GLU A 484 2.02 -21.15 -9.92
N GLN A 485 2.65 -20.26 -9.16
CA GLN A 485 2.07 -18.98 -8.75
C GLN A 485 1.98 -18.02 -9.95
N GLN A 486 3.01 -17.95 -10.78
CA GLN A 486 2.99 -17.20 -12.04
C GLN A 486 1.87 -17.70 -12.95
N GLN A 487 1.71 -19.01 -13.09
CA GLN A 487 0.68 -19.61 -13.94
C GLN A 487 -0.73 -19.34 -13.40
N LYS A 488 -0.96 -19.38 -12.09
CA LYS A 488 -2.25 -19.02 -11.47
C LYS A 488 -2.59 -17.55 -11.64
N SER A 489 -1.62 -16.65 -11.46
CA SER A 489 -1.81 -15.21 -11.72
C SER A 489 -2.04 -14.94 -13.19
N HIS A 490 -1.26 -15.55 -14.07
CA HIS A 490 -1.45 -15.45 -15.51
C HIS A 490 -2.87 -15.89 -15.94
N GLN A 491 -3.37 -17.05 -15.44
CA GLN A 491 -4.73 -17.50 -15.73
C GLN A 491 -5.82 -16.52 -15.27
N LYS A 492 -5.67 -15.92 -14.09
CA LYS A 492 -6.60 -14.89 -13.59
C LYS A 492 -6.58 -13.63 -14.46
N LEU A 493 -5.40 -13.18 -14.85
CA LEU A 493 -5.23 -11.99 -15.70
C LEU A 493 -5.72 -12.23 -17.12
N GLN A 494 -5.63 -13.45 -17.66
CA GLN A 494 -6.16 -13.79 -18.97
C GLN A 494 -7.66 -13.52 -19.09
N ALA A 495 -8.43 -13.74 -18.03
CA ALA A 495 -9.87 -13.47 -18.01
C ALA A 495 -10.19 -11.96 -18.09
N LEU A 496 -9.25 -11.10 -17.70
CA LEU A 496 -9.38 -9.63 -17.73
C LEU A 496 -8.91 -9.01 -19.06
N LYS A 497 -8.24 -9.76 -19.93
CA LYS A 497 -7.65 -9.25 -21.18
C LYS A 497 -8.65 -9.00 -22.31
N ILE A 498 -9.92 -9.38 -22.14
CA ILE A 498 -10.95 -9.11 -23.13
C ILE A 498 -11.33 -7.63 -22.99
N HIS A 499 -11.09 -6.87 -24.07
CA HIS A 499 -11.53 -5.47 -24.09
C HIS A 499 -13.06 -5.43 -23.92
N PRO A 500 -13.62 -4.55 -23.05
CA PRO A 500 -15.07 -4.49 -22.84
C PRO A 500 -15.88 -4.36 -24.12
N ARG A 501 -15.36 -3.66 -25.15
CA ARG A 501 -15.97 -3.54 -26.47
C ARG A 501 -16.11 -4.88 -27.20
N ASP A 502 -15.22 -5.85 -26.94
CA ASP A 502 -15.23 -7.17 -27.57
C ASP A 502 -16.11 -8.18 -26.83
N ASN A 503 -16.59 -7.82 -25.63
CA ASN A 503 -17.56 -8.62 -24.90
C ASN A 503 -18.84 -8.77 -25.71
N LEU A 504 -19.33 -10.02 -25.86
CA LEU A 504 -20.47 -10.34 -26.68
C LEU A 504 -21.75 -9.56 -26.28
N MET A 505 -21.99 -9.35 -24.98
CA MET A 505 -23.15 -8.60 -24.48
C MET A 505 -23.07 -7.13 -24.90
N ASN A 506 -21.91 -6.51 -24.77
CA ASN A 506 -21.68 -5.11 -25.12
C ASN A 506 -21.74 -4.90 -26.64
N ARG A 507 -21.17 -5.82 -27.42
CA ARG A 507 -21.30 -5.81 -28.89
C ARG A 507 -22.75 -5.95 -29.36
N ASN A 508 -23.51 -6.83 -28.70
CA ASN A 508 -24.94 -6.98 -29.02
C ASN A 508 -25.73 -5.71 -28.71
N LEU A 509 -25.44 -5.04 -27.59
CA LEU A 509 -26.11 -3.78 -27.23
C LEU A 509 -25.75 -2.66 -28.20
N LEU A 510 -24.46 -2.52 -28.59
CA LEU A 510 -24.06 -1.56 -29.62
C LEU A 510 -24.81 -1.80 -30.93
N ALA A 511 -24.87 -3.03 -31.41
CA ALA A 511 -25.59 -3.38 -32.64
C ALA A 511 -27.11 -3.10 -32.53
N ARG A 512 -27.73 -3.31 -31.36
CA ARG A 512 -29.14 -2.95 -31.10
C ARG A 512 -29.35 -1.44 -31.15
N LEU A 513 -28.46 -0.64 -30.55
CA LEU A 513 -28.50 0.82 -30.57
C LEU A 513 -28.30 1.37 -31.98
N GLU A 514 -27.33 0.87 -32.74
CA GLU A 514 -27.09 1.25 -34.14
C GLU A 514 -28.31 0.95 -35.02
N LYS A 515 -28.92 -0.23 -34.85
CA LYS A 515 -30.13 -0.60 -35.55
C LYS A 515 -31.28 0.35 -35.18
N ALA A 516 -31.52 0.60 -33.90
CA ALA A 516 -32.55 1.51 -33.43
C ALA A 516 -32.31 2.94 -33.95
N TRP A 517 -31.09 3.43 -33.94
CA TRP A 517 -30.74 4.74 -34.51
C TRP A 517 -31.05 4.84 -36.01
N ALA A 518 -30.79 3.78 -36.76
CA ALA A 518 -31.11 3.72 -38.19
C ALA A 518 -32.62 3.71 -38.48
N GLN A 519 -33.45 3.17 -37.57
CA GLN A 519 -34.87 3.01 -37.72
C GLN A 519 -35.71 4.20 -37.19
N THR A 520 -35.14 5.06 -36.36
CA THR A 520 -35.82 6.20 -35.72
C THR A 520 -35.55 7.53 -36.42
N ARG A 521 -36.32 8.57 -36.11
CA ARG A 521 -36.22 9.93 -36.66
C ARG A 521 -36.41 10.99 -35.56
N LEU A 522 -35.94 12.19 -35.83
CA LEU A 522 -36.08 13.37 -34.96
C LEU A 522 -35.57 13.13 -33.54
N GLU A 523 -36.37 13.47 -32.53
CA GLU A 523 -35.99 13.43 -31.11
C GLU A 523 -35.57 12.04 -30.64
N GLU A 524 -36.26 11.00 -31.06
CA GLU A 524 -35.93 9.60 -30.71
C GLU A 524 -34.54 9.22 -31.26
N ARG A 525 -34.23 9.65 -32.46
CA ARG A 525 -32.90 9.40 -33.07
C ARG A 525 -31.81 10.12 -32.34
N GLU A 526 -32.02 11.35 -31.89
CA GLU A 526 -31.08 12.11 -31.08
C GLU A 526 -30.84 11.44 -29.73
N GLN A 527 -31.89 10.95 -29.08
CA GLN A 527 -31.81 10.24 -27.80
C GLN A 527 -31.04 8.93 -27.93
N ILE A 528 -31.27 8.15 -28.98
CA ILE A 528 -30.50 6.92 -29.22
C ILE A 528 -29.04 7.24 -29.55
N GLY A 529 -28.80 8.32 -30.29
CA GLY A 529 -27.44 8.81 -30.57
C GLY A 529 -26.72 9.26 -29.30
N PHE A 530 -27.44 9.83 -28.30
CA PHE A 530 -26.87 10.10 -26.98
C PHE A 530 -26.47 8.82 -26.26
N TRP A 531 -27.36 7.81 -26.18
CA TRP A 531 -27.06 6.54 -25.55
C TRP A 531 -25.89 5.79 -26.19
N LEU A 532 -25.77 5.88 -27.51
CA LEU A 532 -24.66 5.26 -28.23
C LEU A 532 -23.32 5.88 -27.84
N ARG A 533 -23.25 7.21 -27.80
CA ARG A 533 -22.02 7.92 -27.37
C ARG A 533 -21.71 7.69 -25.89
N ASP A 534 -22.72 7.70 -25.00
CA ASP A 534 -22.55 7.47 -23.57
C ASP A 534 -21.98 6.06 -23.31
N PHE A 535 -22.51 5.06 -24.02
CA PHE A 535 -22.03 3.69 -23.91
C PHE A 535 -20.62 3.51 -24.51
N GLU A 536 -20.33 4.12 -25.65
CA GLU A 536 -18.98 4.11 -26.22
C GLU A 536 -17.96 4.76 -25.29
N GLN A 537 -18.34 5.84 -24.61
CA GLN A 537 -17.49 6.50 -23.63
C GLN A 537 -17.26 5.61 -22.39
N ALA A 538 -18.30 4.95 -21.90
CA ALA A 538 -18.17 3.99 -20.81
C ALA A 538 -17.26 2.82 -21.18
N LEU A 539 -17.41 2.28 -22.40
CA LEU A 539 -16.54 1.21 -22.93
C LEU A 539 -15.09 1.66 -23.10
N ALA A 540 -14.85 2.89 -23.56
CA ALA A 540 -13.52 3.46 -23.67
C ALA A 540 -12.87 3.67 -22.29
N GLY A 541 -13.66 4.03 -21.27
CA GLY A 541 -13.22 4.13 -19.88
C GLY A 541 -12.81 2.80 -19.23
N GLN A 542 -13.18 1.66 -19.82
CA GLN A 542 -12.84 0.29 -19.40
C GLN A 542 -13.12 -0.02 -17.91
N TYR A 543 -14.03 0.70 -17.27
CA TYR A 543 -14.41 0.50 -15.88
C TYR A 543 -15.72 -0.31 -15.82
N ALA A 544 -15.63 -1.56 -15.38
CA ALA A 544 -16.72 -2.52 -15.44
C ALA A 544 -18.01 -2.05 -14.76
N PRO A 545 -18.01 -1.48 -13.52
CA PRO A 545 -19.23 -0.99 -12.89
C PRO A 545 -19.95 0.10 -13.70
N ALA A 546 -19.23 1.06 -14.27
CA ALA A 546 -19.81 2.12 -15.09
C ALA A 546 -20.40 1.56 -16.40
N ILE A 547 -19.74 0.56 -17.00
CA ILE A 547 -20.23 -0.14 -18.19
C ILE A 547 -21.54 -0.87 -17.88
N ASP A 548 -21.59 -1.60 -16.77
CA ASP A 548 -22.78 -2.35 -16.36
C ASP A 548 -23.96 -1.45 -16.00
N GLU A 549 -23.72 -0.35 -15.29
CA GLU A 549 -24.74 0.65 -14.99
C GLU A 549 -25.31 1.28 -16.27
N THR A 550 -24.42 1.73 -17.17
CA THR A 550 -24.83 2.35 -18.43
C THR A 550 -25.60 1.33 -19.30
N ARG A 551 -25.13 0.08 -19.38
CA ARG A 551 -25.82 -1.00 -20.08
C ARG A 551 -27.24 -1.22 -19.56
N GLN A 552 -27.44 -1.33 -18.25
CA GLN A 552 -28.75 -1.53 -17.64
C GLN A 552 -29.71 -0.35 -17.88
N ARG A 553 -29.20 0.88 -17.92
CA ARG A 553 -30.00 2.08 -18.24
C ARG A 553 -30.47 2.04 -19.69
N ILE A 554 -29.58 1.68 -20.61
CA ILE A 554 -29.87 1.59 -22.04
C ILE A 554 -30.85 0.45 -22.33
N GLU A 555 -30.66 -0.74 -21.73
CA GLU A 555 -31.56 -1.88 -21.93
C GLU A 555 -32.98 -1.54 -21.47
N ARG A 556 -33.15 -0.91 -20.32
CA ARG A 556 -34.48 -0.42 -19.86
C ARG A 556 -35.12 0.54 -20.86
N TYR A 557 -34.34 1.51 -21.35
CA TYR A 557 -34.84 2.46 -22.33
C TYR A 557 -35.28 1.77 -23.64
N LEU A 558 -34.47 0.86 -24.18
CA LEU A 558 -34.81 0.12 -25.39
C LEU A 558 -36.05 -0.78 -25.22
N ASP A 559 -36.23 -1.34 -24.04
CA ASP A 559 -37.42 -2.16 -23.74
C ASP A 559 -38.69 -1.32 -23.57
N GLU A 560 -38.59 -0.07 -23.12
CA GLU A 560 -39.70 0.90 -23.05
C GLU A 560 -40.11 1.40 -24.44
N VAL A 561 -39.15 1.68 -25.31
CA VAL A 561 -39.40 2.18 -26.68
C VAL A 561 -39.87 1.07 -27.64
N SER A 562 -39.56 -0.20 -27.32
CA SER A 562 -39.95 -1.35 -28.13
C SER A 562 -41.37 -1.87 -27.83
N ARG A 563 -42.05 -1.30 -26.80
CA ARG A 563 -43.44 -1.56 -26.45
C ARG A 563 -44.36 -0.54 -27.08
#